data_2018f0f8280f3bc3502bcaa080b64402
#
_entry.id   2018f0f8280f3bc3502bcaa080b64402
#
_cell.length_a   1.000
_cell.length_b   1.000
_cell.length_c   1.000
_cell.angle_alpha   90.00
_cell.angle_beta   90.00
_cell.angle_gamma   90.00
#
_symmetry.space_group_name_H-M   'P 1'
#
loop_
_entity.id
_entity.type
_entity.pdbx_description
1 polymer ?
#
loop_
_entity_poly.entity_id
_entity_poly.type
_entity_poly.pdbx_seq_one_letter_code
_entity_poly.pdbx_strand_id
1 'polypeptide(L)'
;MADVNQVIDNTLDSLNKARTSRPEAGSSRKGDNPVLFLVGNSTMRTGTLGNGNNGQWGWGYYAGDYFDSNRITVENHALGGTSSRTFYNRLWPDVIKGVRPGDWVIIELGHNDNGPYDSGRARASIPGIGKDTLNVTIKETGVKETVYTYGEYMRRFIQDVKAKGAHPILFSLTPRNAWEDKDSTIITRVNKTFGLWAKQVAEEQHAPFI
;
A
#
# COMPACT_ATOMS: atom_id res chain seq x y z
N MET A 1 25.02 -36.08 6.57
CA MET A 1 25.37 -34.68 6.36
C MET A 1 24.19 -34.02 5.68
N ALA A 2 23.64 -32.93 6.23
CA ALA A 2 22.58 -32.19 5.56
C ALA A 2 23.14 -31.61 4.25
N ASP A 3 22.34 -31.68 3.17
CA ASP A 3 22.71 -31.08 1.90
C ASP A 3 22.85 -29.56 2.10
N VAL A 4 24.03 -29.04 1.79
CA VAL A 4 24.33 -27.61 1.95
C VAL A 4 23.33 -26.75 1.16
N ASN A 5 22.89 -27.19 -0.01
CA ASN A 5 21.89 -26.49 -0.82
C ASN A 5 20.54 -26.44 -0.09
N GLN A 6 20.12 -27.56 0.53
CA GLN A 6 18.88 -27.59 1.31
C GLN A 6 18.92 -26.65 2.53
N VAL A 7 20.08 -26.52 3.17
CA VAL A 7 20.25 -25.58 4.29
C VAL A 7 20.18 -24.12 3.81
N ILE A 8 20.81 -23.82 2.66
CA ILE A 8 20.75 -22.49 2.04
C ILE A 8 19.32 -22.13 1.66
N ASP A 9 18.60 -23.03 0.98
CA ASP A 9 17.23 -22.82 0.56
C ASP A 9 16.29 -22.61 1.76
N ASN A 10 16.38 -23.42 2.78
CA ASN A 10 15.61 -23.26 4.00
C ASN A 10 15.91 -21.93 4.73
N THR A 11 17.17 -21.49 4.70
CA THR A 11 17.57 -20.22 5.30
C THR A 11 17.00 -19.04 4.50
N LEU A 12 17.10 -19.10 3.17
CA LEU A 12 16.52 -18.08 2.29
C LEU A 12 15.01 -17.99 2.43
N ASP A 13 14.31 -19.12 2.49
CA ASP A 13 12.87 -19.19 2.70
C ASP A 13 12.46 -18.60 4.05
N SER A 14 13.20 -18.91 5.10
CA SER A 14 12.98 -18.34 6.43
C SER A 14 13.20 -16.83 6.46
N LEU A 15 14.28 -16.33 5.84
CA LEU A 15 14.57 -14.91 5.72
C LEU A 15 13.51 -14.20 4.88
N ASN A 16 13.07 -14.80 3.78
CA ASN A 16 12.01 -14.24 2.93
C ASN A 16 10.69 -14.18 3.70
N LYS A 17 10.34 -15.23 4.41
CA LYS A 17 9.12 -15.26 5.24
C LYS A 17 9.15 -14.17 6.32
N ALA A 18 10.27 -14.00 7.00
CA ALA A 18 10.43 -12.96 8.02
C ALA A 18 10.37 -11.53 7.44
N ARG A 19 10.90 -11.33 6.22
CA ARG A 19 10.94 -10.02 5.57
C ARG A 19 9.68 -9.66 4.79
N THR A 20 8.96 -10.66 4.28
CA THR A 20 7.77 -10.45 3.43
C THR A 20 6.46 -10.67 4.16
N SER A 21 6.49 -11.33 5.34
CA SER A 21 5.32 -11.36 6.20
C SER A 21 5.03 -9.92 6.66
N ARG A 22 3.85 -9.44 6.32
CA ARG A 22 3.39 -8.19 6.89
C ARG A 22 3.28 -8.37 8.40
N PRO A 23 3.75 -7.40 9.21
CA PRO A 23 3.64 -7.52 10.66
C PRO A 23 2.16 -7.55 11.08
N GLU A 24 1.86 -8.10 12.22
CA GLU A 24 0.61 -7.82 12.89
C GLU A 24 0.58 -6.34 13.27
N ALA A 25 -0.51 -5.67 12.94
CA ALA A 25 -0.60 -4.22 13.06
C ALA A 25 -0.45 -3.75 14.50
N GLY A 26 0.49 -2.86 14.74
CA GLY A 26 0.85 -2.33 16.05
C GLY A 26 1.81 -3.21 16.86
N SER A 27 2.27 -4.34 16.30
CA SER A 27 3.16 -5.28 17.02
C SER A 27 4.57 -4.72 17.25
N SER A 28 5.02 -3.76 16.45
CA SER A 28 6.32 -3.11 16.61
C SER A 28 6.35 -2.03 17.71
N ARG A 29 5.21 -1.67 18.25
CA ARG A 29 5.06 -0.58 19.22
C ARG A 29 5.93 -0.80 20.45
N LYS A 30 6.67 0.23 20.85
CA LYS A 30 7.49 0.26 22.05
C LYS A 30 6.82 1.15 23.11
N GLY A 31 6.23 0.56 24.14
CA GLY A 31 5.49 1.31 25.16
C GLY A 31 4.35 2.12 24.54
N ASP A 32 4.32 3.42 24.82
CA ASP A 32 3.32 4.36 24.30
C ASP A 32 3.78 5.11 23.04
N ASN A 33 4.95 4.75 22.49
CA ASN A 33 5.46 5.42 21.31
C ASN A 33 4.55 5.20 20.10
N PRO A 34 4.42 6.20 19.22
CA PRO A 34 3.65 6.06 18.00
C PRO A 34 4.26 5.04 17.02
N VAL A 35 3.41 4.51 16.17
CA VAL A 35 3.79 3.69 15.02
C VAL A 35 3.49 4.46 13.74
N LEU A 36 4.42 4.39 12.78
CA LEU A 36 4.21 4.82 11.41
C LEU A 36 3.82 3.61 10.57
N PHE A 37 2.57 3.53 10.18
CA PHE A 37 2.05 2.50 9.29
C PHE A 37 2.23 2.91 7.83
N LEU A 38 2.82 2.04 7.02
CA LEU A 38 2.97 2.23 5.58
C LEU A 38 1.96 1.37 4.84
N VAL A 39 1.05 2.01 4.11
CA VAL A 39 -0.03 1.41 3.33
C VAL A 39 0.20 1.68 1.86
N GLY A 40 0.47 0.63 1.08
CA GLY A 40 0.86 0.78 -0.31
C GLY A 40 0.91 -0.52 -1.09
N ASN A 41 1.51 -0.44 -2.26
CA ASN A 41 1.64 -1.57 -3.18
C ASN A 41 3.12 -1.96 -3.41
N SER A 42 3.46 -2.42 -4.62
CA SER A 42 4.81 -2.91 -4.95
C SER A 42 5.91 -1.84 -4.87
N THR A 43 5.59 -0.57 -5.05
CA THR A 43 6.56 0.53 -4.94
C THR A 43 6.99 0.81 -3.51
N MET A 44 6.20 0.38 -2.54
CA MET A 44 6.45 0.55 -1.11
C MET A 44 6.81 -0.76 -0.40
N ARG A 45 6.43 -1.92 -0.92
CA ARG A 45 6.55 -3.21 -0.24
C ARG A 45 7.97 -3.60 0.14
N THR A 46 8.11 -4.46 1.13
CA THR A 46 9.34 -5.22 1.39
C THR A 46 9.56 -6.24 0.28
N GLY A 47 10.75 -6.30 -0.28
CA GLY A 47 11.10 -7.24 -1.34
C GLY A 47 11.36 -8.66 -0.85
N THR A 48 11.55 -9.59 -1.78
CA THR A 48 11.88 -11.00 -1.53
C THR A 48 13.23 -11.37 -2.13
N LEU A 49 13.93 -12.32 -1.51
CA LEU A 49 15.19 -12.91 -1.98
C LEU A 49 14.92 -14.28 -2.61
N GLY A 50 15.71 -14.66 -3.60
CA GLY A 50 15.78 -16.04 -4.10
C GLY A 50 14.64 -16.50 -5.02
N ASN A 51 13.63 -15.68 -5.32
CA ASN A 51 12.45 -16.10 -6.09
C ASN A 51 12.38 -15.54 -7.52
N GLY A 52 13.47 -15.05 -8.07
CA GLY A 52 13.51 -14.40 -9.40
C GLY A 52 13.01 -12.97 -9.43
N ASN A 53 12.41 -12.46 -8.36
CA ASN A 53 11.95 -11.07 -8.21
C ASN A 53 12.89 -10.23 -7.32
N ASN A 54 14.13 -10.59 -7.24
CA ASN A 54 15.11 -10.07 -6.28
C ASN A 54 15.40 -8.57 -6.40
N GLY A 55 15.00 -7.91 -7.44
CA GLY A 55 15.21 -6.48 -7.62
C GLY A 55 14.00 -5.61 -7.25
N GLN A 56 12.89 -6.21 -6.82
CA GLN A 56 11.66 -5.46 -6.55
C GLN A 56 11.52 -5.09 -5.07
N TRP A 57 12.35 -4.16 -4.62
CA TRP A 57 12.29 -3.57 -3.29
C TRP A 57 11.60 -2.21 -3.38
N GLY A 58 10.54 -2.03 -2.60
CA GLY A 58 9.89 -0.74 -2.45
C GLY A 58 10.60 0.11 -1.39
N TRP A 59 10.40 1.42 -1.47
CA TRP A 59 11.02 2.37 -0.55
C TRP A 59 10.66 2.13 0.93
N GLY A 60 9.48 1.58 1.19
CA GLY A 60 9.01 1.31 2.56
C GLY A 60 9.87 0.31 3.33
N TYR A 61 10.66 -0.52 2.64
CA TYR A 61 11.63 -1.40 3.30
C TYR A 61 12.70 -0.62 4.06
N TYR A 62 13.12 0.50 3.49
CA TYR A 62 14.19 1.34 4.03
C TYR A 62 13.66 2.46 4.94
N ALA A 63 12.37 2.67 4.98
CA ALA A 63 11.79 3.81 5.71
C ALA A 63 12.17 3.83 7.19
N GLY A 64 12.27 2.66 7.83
CA GLY A 64 12.66 2.54 9.23
C GLY A 64 14.04 3.09 9.56
N ASP A 65 14.97 3.09 8.58
CA ASP A 65 16.34 3.55 8.77
C ASP A 65 16.44 5.08 8.99
N TYR A 66 15.39 5.82 8.66
CA TYR A 66 15.31 7.28 8.78
C TYR A 66 14.65 7.75 10.07
N PHE A 67 14.24 6.84 10.95
CA PHE A 67 13.58 7.16 12.20
C PHE A 67 14.32 6.61 13.41
N ASP A 68 14.34 7.37 14.51
CA ASP A 68 14.80 6.84 15.79
C ASP A 68 13.77 5.83 16.34
N SER A 69 14.10 4.56 16.28
CA SER A 69 13.23 3.47 16.71
C SER A 69 12.88 3.47 18.21
N ASN A 70 13.52 4.34 19.00
CA ASN A 70 13.14 4.56 20.41
C ASN A 70 12.03 5.61 20.56
N ARG A 71 11.70 6.34 19.47
CA ARG A 71 10.67 7.38 19.47
C ARG A 71 9.48 7.04 18.61
N ILE A 72 9.71 6.33 17.50
CA ILE A 72 8.67 5.88 16.56
C ILE A 72 9.14 4.60 15.88
N THR A 73 8.26 3.63 15.72
CA THR A 73 8.53 2.42 14.93
C THR A 73 7.82 2.49 13.60
N VAL A 74 8.36 1.80 12.58
CA VAL A 74 7.80 1.77 11.22
C VAL A 74 7.31 0.36 10.90
N GLU A 75 6.05 0.24 10.51
CA GLU A 75 5.46 -1.02 10.06
C GLU A 75 5.08 -0.94 8.59
N ASN A 76 5.69 -1.76 7.77
CA ASN A 76 5.39 -1.82 6.34
C ASN A 76 4.29 -2.86 6.05
N HIS A 77 3.07 -2.39 5.84
CA HIS A 77 1.91 -3.21 5.48
C HIS A 77 1.65 -3.27 3.97
N ALA A 78 2.51 -2.68 3.16
CA ALA A 78 2.35 -2.67 1.71
C ALA A 78 2.41 -4.08 1.11
N LEU A 79 1.55 -4.33 0.12
CA LEU A 79 1.49 -5.60 -0.60
C LEU A 79 1.48 -5.37 -2.10
N GLY A 80 2.41 -6.04 -2.81
CA GLY A 80 2.51 -5.94 -4.27
C GLY A 80 1.21 -6.35 -4.98
N GLY A 81 0.84 -5.57 -6.01
CA GLY A 81 -0.35 -5.85 -6.82
C GLY A 81 -1.67 -5.33 -6.26
N THR A 82 -1.69 -4.78 -5.05
CA THR A 82 -2.91 -4.19 -4.47
C THR A 82 -3.22 -2.82 -5.07
N SER A 83 -4.50 -2.52 -5.17
CA SER A 83 -5.08 -1.21 -5.50
C SER A 83 -5.69 -0.56 -4.26
N SER A 84 -6.19 0.66 -4.39
CA SER A 84 -6.98 1.31 -3.33
C SER A 84 -8.15 0.42 -2.88
N ARG A 85 -8.92 -0.11 -3.83
CA ARG A 85 -10.04 -1.02 -3.60
C ARG A 85 -9.62 -2.31 -2.89
N THR A 86 -8.66 -3.04 -3.44
CA THR A 86 -8.29 -4.35 -2.90
C THR A 86 -7.56 -4.25 -1.58
N PHE A 87 -6.79 -3.19 -1.36
CA PHE A 87 -6.18 -2.95 -0.06
C PHE A 87 -7.26 -2.62 0.97
N TYR A 88 -8.17 -1.68 0.66
CA TYR A 88 -9.22 -1.28 1.58
C TYR A 88 -10.12 -2.46 1.98
N ASN A 89 -10.56 -3.25 1.01
CA ASN A 89 -11.53 -4.32 1.27
C ASN A 89 -10.92 -5.55 1.95
N ARG A 90 -9.62 -5.83 1.75
CA ARG A 90 -9.02 -7.11 2.15
C ARG A 90 -7.97 -7.01 3.25
N LEU A 91 -7.22 -5.92 3.29
CA LEU A 91 -6.06 -5.76 4.17
C LEU A 91 -6.26 -4.68 5.23
N TRP A 92 -6.94 -3.62 4.85
CA TRP A 92 -7.18 -2.48 5.72
C TRP A 92 -7.89 -2.81 7.02
N PRO A 93 -8.92 -3.69 7.05
CA PRO A 93 -9.58 -4.07 8.30
C PRO A 93 -8.63 -4.59 9.38
N ASP A 94 -7.54 -5.26 8.98
CA ASP A 94 -6.55 -5.76 9.93
C ASP A 94 -5.55 -4.67 10.33
N VAL A 95 -5.14 -3.81 9.40
CA VAL A 95 -4.21 -2.71 9.69
C VAL A 95 -4.83 -1.71 10.66
N ILE A 96 -6.07 -1.26 10.39
CA ILE A 96 -6.73 -0.22 11.20
C ILE A 96 -7.02 -0.67 12.64
N LYS A 97 -7.09 -1.97 12.91
CA LYS A 97 -7.22 -2.50 14.27
C LYS A 97 -6.03 -2.14 15.16
N GLY A 98 -4.82 -2.13 14.59
CA GLY A 98 -3.59 -1.82 15.33
C GLY A 98 -3.30 -0.32 15.48
N VAL A 99 -4.00 0.53 14.72
CA VAL A 99 -3.84 1.99 14.78
C VAL A 99 -4.45 2.56 16.05
N ARG A 100 -3.70 3.42 16.75
CA ARG A 100 -4.07 4.08 18.00
C ARG A 100 -3.94 5.60 17.88
N PRO A 101 -4.52 6.37 18.80
CA PRO A 101 -4.33 7.82 18.86
C PRO A 101 -2.84 8.20 18.87
N GLY A 102 -2.46 9.19 18.05
CA GLY A 102 -1.08 9.66 17.90
C GLY A 102 -0.23 8.88 16.88
N ASP A 103 -0.71 7.78 16.31
CA ASP A 103 -0.04 7.08 15.22
C ASP A 103 -0.10 7.86 13.91
N TRP A 104 0.73 7.45 12.96
CA TRP A 104 0.79 8.00 11.62
C TRP A 104 0.52 6.91 10.58
N VAL A 105 -0.19 7.25 9.52
CA VAL A 105 -0.47 6.33 8.42
C VAL A 105 -0.15 7.01 7.09
N ILE A 106 0.86 6.53 6.38
CA ILE A 106 1.16 6.94 5.00
C ILE A 106 0.42 6.02 4.04
N ILE A 107 -0.27 6.61 3.06
CA ILE A 107 -1.06 5.89 2.06
C ILE A 107 -0.57 6.27 0.67
N GLU A 108 -0.04 5.28 -0.08
CA GLU A 108 0.40 5.40 -1.48
C GLU A 108 -0.20 4.27 -2.31
N LEU A 109 -1.36 4.51 -2.91
CA LEU A 109 -2.10 3.56 -3.76
C LEU A 109 -2.56 4.25 -5.05
N GLY A 110 -2.77 3.49 -6.13
CA GLY A 110 -3.22 4.02 -7.43
C GLY A 110 -2.61 3.31 -8.63
N HIS A 111 -1.40 2.77 -8.52
CA HIS A 111 -0.72 2.11 -9.64
C HIS A 111 -1.47 0.90 -10.22
N ASN A 112 -2.32 0.27 -9.45
CA ASN A 112 -3.02 -0.94 -9.81
C ASN A 112 -4.54 -0.77 -9.93
N ASP A 113 -5.01 0.46 -9.92
CA ASP A 113 -6.43 0.82 -9.88
C ASP A 113 -7.11 0.81 -11.26
N ASN A 114 -6.37 0.47 -12.31
CA ASN A 114 -6.88 0.29 -13.68
C ASN A 114 -7.20 -1.18 -13.99
N GLY A 115 -8.06 -1.39 -14.98
CA GLY A 115 -8.40 -2.69 -15.54
C GLY A 115 -9.86 -3.07 -15.36
N PRO A 116 -10.21 -4.35 -15.51
CA PRO A 116 -11.57 -4.82 -15.29
C PRO A 116 -12.02 -4.71 -13.83
N TYR A 117 -13.31 -4.40 -13.65
CA TYR A 117 -13.91 -4.33 -12.31
C TYR A 117 -14.32 -5.70 -11.77
N ASP A 118 -14.62 -6.65 -12.64
CA ASP A 118 -15.30 -7.90 -12.32
C ASP A 118 -14.56 -9.18 -12.69
N SER A 119 -13.34 -9.04 -13.24
CA SER A 119 -12.58 -10.19 -13.73
C SER A 119 -11.08 -10.06 -13.55
N GLY A 120 -10.35 -11.15 -13.74
CA GLY A 120 -8.92 -11.24 -13.51
C GLY A 120 -8.59 -10.93 -12.04
N ARG A 121 -7.77 -9.92 -11.80
CA ARG A 121 -7.48 -9.48 -10.41
C ARG A 121 -8.61 -8.67 -9.78
N ALA A 122 -9.60 -8.23 -10.56
CA ALA A 122 -10.76 -7.44 -10.13
C ALA A 122 -10.38 -6.33 -9.13
N ARG A 123 -9.40 -5.51 -9.51
CA ARG A 123 -8.77 -4.55 -8.60
C ARG A 123 -9.00 -3.08 -8.98
N ALA A 124 -9.62 -2.83 -10.15
CA ALA A 124 -9.86 -1.46 -10.58
C ALA A 124 -10.81 -0.71 -9.65
N SER A 125 -10.53 0.55 -9.36
CA SER A 125 -11.44 1.53 -8.81
C SER A 125 -12.05 2.38 -9.94
N ILE A 126 -13.21 2.99 -9.71
CA ILE A 126 -13.78 3.94 -10.66
C ILE A 126 -12.87 5.18 -10.71
N PRO A 127 -12.47 5.68 -11.89
CA PRO A 127 -11.65 6.87 -12.02
C PRO A 127 -12.30 8.12 -11.40
N GLY A 128 -11.46 8.98 -10.81
CA GLY A 128 -11.90 10.28 -10.30
C GLY A 128 -12.17 10.29 -8.80
N ILE A 129 -12.75 11.41 -8.35
CA ILE A 129 -13.01 11.71 -6.93
C ILE A 129 -14.49 11.81 -6.58
N GLY A 130 -15.40 11.50 -7.53
CA GLY A 130 -16.84 11.49 -7.31
C GLY A 130 -17.29 10.47 -6.29
N LYS A 131 -18.61 10.32 -6.16
CA LYS A 131 -19.25 9.33 -5.27
C LYS A 131 -19.93 8.19 -6.05
N ASP A 132 -19.59 8.05 -7.32
CA ASP A 132 -20.14 7.02 -8.18
C ASP A 132 -19.80 5.63 -7.65
N THR A 133 -20.72 4.71 -7.86
CA THR A 133 -20.57 3.31 -7.45
C THR A 133 -20.99 2.38 -8.58
N LEU A 134 -20.40 1.19 -8.59
CA LEU A 134 -20.73 0.12 -9.51
C LEU A 134 -20.84 -1.21 -8.75
N ASN A 135 -22.00 -1.85 -8.83
CA ASN A 135 -22.17 -3.19 -8.29
C ASN A 135 -21.70 -4.22 -9.31
N VAL A 136 -20.79 -5.08 -8.90
CA VAL A 136 -20.21 -6.13 -9.73
C VAL A 136 -20.37 -7.51 -9.06
N THR A 137 -20.33 -8.54 -9.88
CA THR A 137 -20.13 -9.92 -9.43
C THR A 137 -18.80 -10.39 -10.01
N ILE A 138 -17.85 -10.73 -9.14
CA ILE A 138 -16.52 -11.19 -9.57
C ILE A 138 -16.68 -12.53 -10.29
N LYS A 139 -16.25 -12.59 -11.55
CA LYS A 139 -16.46 -13.75 -12.43
C LYS A 139 -15.79 -15.03 -11.91
N GLU A 140 -14.61 -14.89 -11.33
CA GLU A 140 -13.82 -16.03 -10.85
C GLU A 140 -14.33 -16.61 -9.54
N THR A 141 -15.06 -15.84 -8.73
CA THR A 141 -15.46 -16.25 -7.36
C THR A 141 -16.96 -16.18 -7.10
N GLY A 142 -17.72 -15.47 -7.95
CA GLY A 142 -19.14 -15.20 -7.73
C GLY A 142 -19.43 -14.19 -6.60
N VAL A 143 -18.39 -13.61 -6.00
CA VAL A 143 -18.56 -12.62 -4.91
C VAL A 143 -19.14 -11.33 -5.46
N LYS A 144 -20.19 -10.84 -4.81
CA LYS A 144 -20.79 -9.52 -5.09
C LYS A 144 -20.06 -8.43 -4.33
N GLU A 145 -19.72 -7.37 -5.02
CA GLU A 145 -18.96 -6.25 -4.46
C GLU A 145 -19.45 -4.91 -5.03
N THR A 146 -19.48 -3.87 -4.20
CA THR A 146 -19.65 -2.50 -4.65
C THR A 146 -18.30 -1.84 -4.85
N VAL A 147 -18.02 -1.42 -6.07
CA VAL A 147 -16.82 -0.68 -6.44
C VAL A 147 -17.11 0.81 -6.30
N TYR A 148 -16.19 1.53 -5.68
CA TYR A 148 -16.24 2.98 -5.49
C TYR A 148 -15.21 3.68 -6.36
N THR A 149 -15.29 5.01 -6.41
CA THR A 149 -14.24 5.80 -7.03
C THR A 149 -12.92 5.68 -6.24
N TYR A 150 -11.80 5.93 -6.92
CA TYR A 150 -10.50 6.03 -6.28
C TYR A 150 -10.53 7.05 -5.12
N GLY A 151 -11.10 8.22 -5.38
CA GLY A 151 -11.20 9.26 -4.36
C GLY A 151 -12.05 8.86 -3.16
N GLU A 152 -13.11 8.07 -3.37
CA GLU A 152 -13.93 7.58 -2.25
C GLU A 152 -13.14 6.60 -1.38
N TYR A 153 -12.31 5.71 -1.96
CA TYR A 153 -11.42 4.86 -1.16
C TYR A 153 -10.41 5.71 -0.37
N MET A 154 -9.82 6.74 -0.98
CA MET A 154 -8.89 7.64 -0.28
C MET A 154 -9.57 8.37 0.88
N ARG A 155 -10.80 8.87 0.70
CA ARG A 155 -11.59 9.49 1.78
C ARG A 155 -11.78 8.54 2.95
N ARG A 156 -12.17 7.31 2.67
CA ARG A 156 -12.41 6.28 3.69
C ARG A 156 -11.16 5.98 4.48
N PHE A 157 -10.01 5.78 3.84
CA PHE A 157 -8.74 5.63 4.54
C PHE A 157 -8.46 6.79 5.49
N ILE A 158 -8.60 8.04 5.01
CA ILE A 158 -8.36 9.23 5.83
C ILE A 158 -9.33 9.30 7.01
N GLN A 159 -10.61 9.07 6.76
CA GLN A 159 -11.66 9.14 7.80
C GLN A 159 -11.47 8.07 8.87
N ASP A 160 -11.14 6.85 8.48
CA ASP A 160 -10.87 5.75 9.40
C ASP A 160 -9.67 6.05 10.30
N VAL A 161 -8.57 6.59 9.73
CA VAL A 161 -7.38 6.98 10.49
C VAL A 161 -7.71 8.11 11.47
N LYS A 162 -8.43 9.15 11.02
CA LYS A 162 -8.85 10.27 11.89
C LYS A 162 -9.79 9.81 12.99
N ALA A 163 -10.70 8.87 12.70
CA ALA A 163 -11.59 8.30 13.70
C ALA A 163 -10.85 7.54 14.82
N LYS A 164 -9.63 7.06 14.54
CA LYS A 164 -8.72 6.48 15.53
C LYS A 164 -7.93 7.53 16.33
N GLY A 165 -8.08 8.81 16.05
CA GLY A 165 -7.23 9.86 16.62
C GLY A 165 -5.79 9.85 16.10
N ALA A 166 -5.57 9.25 14.94
CA ALA A 166 -4.28 9.13 14.26
C ALA A 166 -4.17 10.13 13.09
N HIS A 167 -3.00 10.22 12.50
CA HIS A 167 -2.63 11.21 11.49
C HIS A 167 -2.46 10.55 10.11
N PRO A 168 -3.39 10.74 9.16
CA PRO A 168 -3.22 10.27 7.79
C PRO A 168 -2.32 11.20 6.98
N ILE A 169 -1.48 10.64 6.10
CA ILE A 169 -0.69 11.34 5.10
C ILE A 169 -0.90 10.63 3.76
N LEU A 170 -1.35 11.35 2.73
CA LEU A 170 -1.41 10.81 1.38
C LEU A 170 -0.13 11.15 0.63
N PHE A 171 0.40 10.14 -0.06
CA PHE A 171 1.53 10.32 -0.95
C PHE A 171 1.09 10.34 -2.41
N SER A 172 1.79 11.15 -3.22
CA SER A 172 1.78 10.98 -4.67
C SER A 172 2.39 9.62 -5.02
N LEU A 173 2.15 9.16 -6.24
CA LEU A 173 2.63 7.85 -6.67
C LEU A 173 4.11 7.90 -7.02
N THR A 174 4.90 7.03 -6.41
CA THR A 174 6.31 6.82 -6.78
C THR A 174 6.40 6.51 -8.28
N PRO A 175 7.20 7.25 -9.06
CA PRO A 175 7.39 6.96 -10.48
C PRO A 175 7.90 5.54 -10.70
N ARG A 176 7.36 4.87 -11.71
CA ARG A 176 7.86 3.57 -12.17
C ARG A 176 8.95 3.78 -13.22
N ASN A 177 9.71 2.74 -13.52
CA ASN A 177 10.57 2.69 -14.70
C ASN A 177 9.69 2.53 -15.96
N ALA A 178 8.95 3.58 -16.30
CA ALA A 178 8.11 3.71 -17.48
C ALA A 178 8.35 5.09 -18.08
N TRP A 179 8.50 5.16 -19.39
CA TRP A 179 8.94 6.34 -20.12
C TRP A 179 7.90 6.76 -21.14
N GLU A 180 7.70 8.05 -21.33
CA GLU A 180 6.75 8.60 -22.32
C GLU A 180 7.35 8.65 -23.72
N ASP A 181 8.67 8.66 -23.81
CA ASP A 181 9.43 8.77 -25.05
C ASP A 181 10.35 7.55 -25.26
N LYS A 182 10.76 7.36 -26.53
CA LYS A 182 11.65 6.25 -26.91
C LYS A 182 13.08 6.42 -26.40
N ASP A 183 13.49 7.64 -26.12
CA ASP A 183 14.86 7.96 -25.71
C ASP A 183 15.04 7.91 -24.19
N SER A 184 13.99 7.52 -23.46
CA SER A 184 13.98 7.38 -21.99
C SER A 184 14.42 8.66 -21.26
N THR A 185 13.96 9.81 -21.76
CA THR A 185 14.28 11.13 -21.17
C THR A 185 13.14 11.66 -20.31
N ILE A 186 11.89 11.22 -20.55
CA ILE A 186 10.69 11.68 -19.85
C ILE A 186 10.06 10.52 -19.09
N ILE A 187 10.20 10.52 -17.78
CA ILE A 187 9.58 9.50 -16.94
C ILE A 187 8.06 9.70 -16.87
N THR A 188 7.31 8.62 -17.08
CA THR A 188 5.84 8.65 -16.95
C THR A 188 5.43 8.90 -15.49
N ARG A 189 4.61 9.93 -15.29
CA ARG A 189 4.05 10.27 -13.99
C ARG A 189 2.52 10.19 -14.03
N VAL A 190 1.92 9.70 -12.96
CA VAL A 190 0.45 9.62 -12.81
C VAL A 190 -0.14 10.85 -12.10
N ASN A 191 0.56 11.98 -12.18
CA ASN A 191 0.19 13.24 -11.57
C ASN A 191 -0.97 14.01 -12.26
N LYS A 192 -1.47 13.49 -13.39
CA LYS A 192 -2.69 14.00 -14.08
C LYS A 192 -3.93 13.14 -13.76
N THR A 193 -3.77 12.03 -13.05
CA THR A 193 -4.82 11.08 -12.69
C THR A 193 -4.74 10.75 -11.19
N PHE A 194 -4.33 9.55 -10.82
CA PHE A 194 -4.34 9.09 -9.43
C PHE A 194 -3.56 9.98 -8.45
N GLY A 195 -2.41 10.51 -8.85
CA GLY A 195 -1.66 11.47 -8.03
C GLY A 195 -2.42 12.79 -7.83
N LEU A 196 -3.06 13.31 -8.89
CA LEU A 196 -3.90 14.49 -8.79
C LEU A 196 -5.12 14.23 -7.90
N TRP A 197 -5.80 13.10 -8.10
CA TRP A 197 -6.97 12.74 -7.31
C TRP A 197 -6.63 12.52 -5.83
N ALA A 198 -5.48 11.92 -5.53
CA ALA A 198 -5.00 11.80 -4.16
C ALA A 198 -4.80 13.18 -3.51
N LYS A 199 -4.15 14.10 -4.23
CA LYS A 199 -3.96 15.48 -3.78
C LYS A 199 -5.30 16.18 -3.50
N GLN A 200 -6.24 16.12 -4.46
CA GLN A 200 -7.54 16.74 -4.31
C GLN A 200 -8.32 16.22 -3.09
N VAL A 201 -8.28 14.90 -2.86
CA VAL A 201 -8.93 14.31 -1.68
C VAL A 201 -8.21 14.68 -0.39
N ALA A 202 -6.88 14.73 -0.38
CA ALA A 202 -6.12 15.18 0.78
C ALA A 202 -6.46 16.62 1.16
N GLU A 203 -6.54 17.53 0.17
CA GLU A 203 -6.97 18.91 0.37
C GLU A 203 -8.40 18.99 0.89
N GLU A 204 -9.35 18.27 0.28
CA GLU A 204 -10.75 18.20 0.71
C GLU A 204 -10.88 17.71 2.15
N GLN A 205 -10.10 16.71 2.53
CA GLN A 205 -10.16 16.10 3.84
C GLN A 205 -9.19 16.74 4.86
N HIS A 206 -8.52 17.85 4.52
CA HIS A 206 -7.51 18.49 5.38
C HIS A 206 -6.46 17.50 5.92
N ALA A 207 -5.93 16.66 5.03
CA ALA A 207 -4.82 15.76 5.30
C ALA A 207 -3.56 16.23 4.58
N PRO A 208 -2.35 16.04 5.14
CA PRO A 208 -1.11 16.29 4.43
C PRO A 208 -1.00 15.46 3.14
N PHE A 209 -0.39 16.07 2.11
CA PHE A 209 -0.08 15.44 0.82
C PHE A 209 1.39 15.69 0.46
N ILE A 210 2.09 14.65 0.01
CA ILE A 210 3.50 14.69 -0.40
C ILE A 210 3.67 14.08 -1.79
#